data_539f7374a8ee2a635ad247a6da5619bf
#
_entry.id   539f7374a8ee2a635ad247a6da5619bf
#
_cell.length_a   1.000
_cell.length_b   1.000
_cell.length_c   1.000
_cell.angle_alpha   90.00
_cell.angle_beta   90.00
_cell.angle_gamma   90.00
#
_symmetry.space_group_name_H-M   'P 1'
#
loop_
_entity.id
_entity.type
_entity.pdbx_description
1 polymer ?
#
loop_
_entity_poly.entity_id
_entity_poly.type
_entity_poly.pdbx_seq_one_letter_code
_entity_poly.pdbx_strand_id
1 'polypeptide(L)'
;MDGVIIDSEFLHKKAYYETFISLGLDVSEELYKTITGSSTNNVFQKLIAHFNIDEDAHDLVLNKRKRYVDYFHNDPTLHLVDGVEEIIKYFYEMGMTLVLASSASMPNINRVFKRFDLDQYFTAKISGADLTESKPHPEIFEKAAILGSASRENCIVIEDSDNGIKAANGAGIFVFGYKNPMSEDQTLENADKVISEFKELKNFI
;
A
#
# COMPACT_ATOMS: atom_id res chain seq x y z
N MET A 1 0.62 -2.19 2.64
CA MET A 1 0.01 -3.55 2.56
C MET A 1 0.41 -4.19 1.26
N ASP A 2 -0.11 -3.65 0.17
CA ASP A 2 0.31 -4.03 -1.17
C ASP A 2 1.80 -3.69 -1.30
N GLY A 3 2.61 -4.58 -1.86
CA GLY A 3 4.05 -4.45 -1.99
C GLY A 3 4.89 -4.64 -0.71
N VAL A 4 4.28 -4.67 0.48
CA VAL A 4 4.97 -4.92 1.76
C VAL A 4 4.51 -6.21 2.43
N ILE A 5 3.20 -6.42 2.54
CA ILE A 5 2.62 -7.64 3.16
C ILE A 5 2.25 -8.66 2.10
N ILE A 6 1.64 -8.21 1.01
CA ILE A 6 1.15 -9.05 -0.06
C ILE A 6 1.77 -8.61 -1.39
N ASP A 7 2.19 -9.58 -2.18
CA ASP A 7 2.62 -9.35 -3.56
C ASP A 7 1.40 -9.29 -4.49
N SER A 8 0.79 -8.11 -4.55
CA SER A 8 -0.46 -7.88 -5.30
C SER A 8 -0.33 -6.83 -6.40
N GLU A 9 0.84 -6.22 -6.58
CA GLU A 9 1.01 -5.11 -7.52
C GLU A 9 0.67 -5.52 -8.96
N PHE A 10 1.02 -6.76 -9.35
CA PHE A 10 0.66 -7.30 -10.67
C PHE A 10 -0.86 -7.40 -10.88
N LEU A 11 -1.65 -7.70 -9.84
CA LEU A 11 -3.11 -7.71 -9.91
C LEU A 11 -3.68 -6.29 -10.03
N HIS A 12 -3.08 -5.33 -9.30
CA HIS A 12 -3.46 -3.93 -9.41
C HIS A 12 -3.18 -3.40 -10.80
N LYS A 13 -1.98 -3.63 -11.34
CA LYS A 13 -1.59 -3.23 -12.70
C LYS A 13 -2.54 -3.82 -13.73
N LYS A 14 -2.80 -5.13 -13.67
CA LYS A 14 -3.74 -5.82 -14.56
C LYS A 14 -5.14 -5.19 -14.52
N ALA A 15 -5.69 -4.95 -13.32
CA ALA A 15 -7.02 -4.35 -13.16
C ALA A 15 -7.08 -2.92 -13.72
N TYR A 16 -6.01 -2.12 -13.58
CA TYR A 16 -5.92 -0.80 -14.18
C TYR A 16 -5.89 -0.87 -15.69
N TYR A 17 -4.98 -1.66 -16.29
CA TYR A 17 -4.87 -1.75 -17.75
C TYR A 17 -6.13 -2.25 -18.42
N GLU A 18 -6.84 -3.22 -17.83
CA GLU A 18 -8.14 -3.64 -18.36
C GLU A 18 -9.22 -2.56 -18.25
N THR A 19 -9.15 -1.72 -17.21
CA THR A 19 -10.04 -0.57 -17.09
C THR A 19 -9.68 0.46 -18.18
N PHE A 20 -8.40 0.74 -18.41
CA PHE A 20 -7.95 1.65 -19.46
C PHE A 20 -8.40 1.18 -20.86
N ILE A 21 -8.21 -0.10 -21.16
CA ILE A 21 -8.67 -0.71 -22.42
C ILE A 21 -10.17 -0.55 -22.59
N SER A 22 -10.97 -0.77 -21.53
CA SER A 22 -12.43 -0.62 -21.60
C SER A 22 -12.90 0.82 -21.85
N LEU A 23 -12.03 1.80 -21.58
CA LEU A 23 -12.25 3.22 -21.85
C LEU A 23 -11.61 3.69 -23.18
N GLY A 24 -10.92 2.80 -23.89
CA GLY A 24 -10.18 3.16 -25.11
C GLY A 24 -8.96 4.07 -24.84
N LEU A 25 -8.39 4.01 -23.63
CA LEU A 25 -7.26 4.84 -23.25
C LEU A 25 -5.95 4.14 -23.54
N ASP A 26 -5.02 4.87 -24.13
CA ASP A 26 -3.61 4.47 -24.28
C ASP A 26 -2.78 5.14 -23.18
N VAL A 27 -2.64 4.43 -22.06
CA VAL A 27 -1.86 4.88 -20.89
C VAL A 27 -0.46 4.30 -21.01
N SER A 28 0.53 5.15 -21.30
CA SER A 28 1.93 4.74 -21.39
C SER A 28 2.47 4.27 -20.04
N GLU A 29 3.54 3.46 -20.07
CA GLU A 29 4.25 3.03 -18.85
C GLU A 29 4.76 4.25 -18.04
N GLU A 30 5.26 5.30 -18.71
CA GLU A 30 5.73 6.52 -18.07
C GLU A 30 4.59 7.23 -17.32
N LEU A 31 3.41 7.35 -17.94
CA LEU A 31 2.25 7.94 -17.28
C LEU A 31 1.79 7.07 -16.11
N TYR A 32 1.74 5.75 -16.30
CA TYR A 32 1.36 4.81 -15.23
C TYR A 32 2.25 4.97 -13.99
N LYS A 33 3.57 5.08 -14.17
CA LYS A 33 4.54 5.28 -13.09
C LYS A 33 4.24 6.55 -12.26
N THR A 34 3.78 7.62 -12.89
CA THR A 34 3.46 8.88 -12.17
C THR A 34 2.24 8.79 -11.26
N ILE A 35 1.40 7.77 -11.44
CA ILE A 35 0.15 7.58 -10.70
C ILE A 35 0.22 6.41 -9.72
N THR A 36 1.22 5.53 -9.82
CA THR A 36 1.45 4.41 -8.90
C THR A 36 1.70 4.91 -7.47
N GLY A 37 1.22 4.15 -6.47
CA GLY A 37 1.33 4.52 -5.06
C GLY A 37 0.30 5.54 -4.57
N SER A 38 -0.52 6.11 -5.47
CA SER A 38 -1.64 6.97 -5.11
C SER A 38 -2.92 6.18 -4.83
N SER A 39 -3.90 6.80 -4.15
CA SER A 39 -5.22 6.18 -4.01
C SER A 39 -5.88 5.97 -5.38
N THR A 40 -6.68 4.91 -5.52
CA THR A 40 -7.39 4.62 -6.80
C THR A 40 -8.23 5.81 -7.27
N ASN A 41 -8.82 6.56 -6.35
CA ASN A 41 -9.59 7.76 -6.67
C ASN A 41 -8.70 8.84 -7.29
N ASN A 42 -7.55 9.12 -6.67
CA ASN A 42 -6.60 10.12 -7.20
C ASN A 42 -6.05 9.73 -8.57
N VAL A 43 -5.83 8.43 -8.79
CA VAL A 43 -5.42 7.91 -10.10
C VAL A 43 -6.46 8.26 -11.15
N PHE A 44 -7.73 7.94 -10.95
CA PHE A 44 -8.76 8.22 -11.93
C PHE A 44 -9.04 9.71 -12.09
N GLN A 45 -8.99 10.52 -11.03
CA GLN A 45 -9.09 11.98 -11.16
C GLN A 45 -7.99 12.56 -12.07
N LYS A 46 -6.74 12.10 -11.92
CA LYS A 46 -5.63 12.52 -12.79
C LYS A 46 -5.85 12.08 -14.26
N LEU A 47 -6.30 10.84 -14.47
CA LEU A 47 -6.55 10.32 -15.83
C LEU A 47 -7.73 11.01 -16.50
N ILE A 48 -8.81 11.29 -15.78
CA ILE A 48 -9.94 12.08 -16.26
C ILE A 48 -9.46 13.45 -16.76
N ALA A 49 -8.66 14.14 -15.95
CA ALA A 49 -8.10 15.45 -16.32
C ALA A 49 -7.12 15.35 -17.50
N HIS A 50 -6.29 14.30 -17.55
CA HIS A 50 -5.27 14.12 -18.59
C HIS A 50 -5.87 13.80 -19.98
N PHE A 51 -6.85 12.89 -20.01
CA PHE A 51 -7.47 12.42 -21.25
C PHE A 51 -8.79 13.12 -21.58
N ASN A 52 -9.23 14.07 -20.74
CA ASN A 52 -10.52 14.77 -20.86
C ASN A 52 -11.70 13.79 -21.03
N ILE A 53 -11.77 12.81 -20.12
CA ILE A 53 -12.78 11.74 -20.13
C ILE A 53 -14.08 12.27 -19.52
N ASP A 54 -15.22 11.99 -20.17
CA ASP A 54 -16.56 12.32 -19.64
C ASP A 54 -17.13 11.13 -18.84
N GLU A 55 -16.44 10.79 -17.74
CA GLU A 55 -16.78 9.68 -16.83
C GLU A 55 -16.64 10.13 -15.38
N ASP A 56 -17.43 9.53 -14.49
CA ASP A 56 -17.33 9.79 -13.07
C ASP A 56 -16.17 8.97 -12.43
N ALA A 57 -15.31 9.62 -11.69
CA ALA A 57 -14.17 8.96 -11.03
C ALA A 57 -14.60 7.84 -10.09
N HIS A 58 -15.76 7.99 -9.41
CA HIS A 58 -16.28 6.98 -8.50
C HIS A 58 -16.66 5.69 -9.25
N ASP A 59 -17.29 5.81 -10.42
CA ASP A 59 -17.68 4.65 -11.23
C ASP A 59 -16.46 3.91 -11.77
N LEU A 60 -15.43 4.63 -12.19
CA LEU A 60 -14.15 4.06 -12.60
C LEU A 60 -13.44 3.33 -11.45
N VAL A 61 -13.46 3.91 -10.26
CA VAL A 61 -12.95 3.25 -9.03
C VAL A 61 -13.68 1.94 -8.76
N LEU A 62 -15.01 1.93 -8.85
CA LEU A 62 -15.81 0.73 -8.63
C LEU A 62 -15.52 -0.36 -9.67
N ASN A 63 -15.41 0.03 -10.95
CA ASN A 63 -15.07 -0.89 -12.05
C ASN A 63 -13.70 -1.54 -11.82
N LYS A 64 -12.65 -0.75 -11.58
CA LYS A 64 -11.29 -1.27 -11.30
C LYS A 64 -11.29 -2.17 -10.07
N ARG A 65 -11.96 -1.77 -8.98
CA ARG A 65 -12.05 -2.57 -7.75
C ARG A 65 -12.74 -3.91 -7.98
N LYS A 66 -13.80 -3.95 -8.80
CA LYS A 66 -14.48 -5.20 -9.15
C LYS A 66 -13.52 -6.15 -9.86
N ARG A 67 -12.78 -5.68 -10.88
CA ARG A 67 -11.78 -6.49 -11.60
C ARG A 67 -10.70 -7.02 -10.65
N TYR A 68 -10.17 -6.15 -9.78
CA TYR A 68 -9.17 -6.56 -8.79
C TYR A 68 -9.70 -7.67 -7.86
N VAL A 69 -10.96 -7.55 -7.38
CA VAL A 69 -11.58 -8.56 -6.51
C VAL A 69 -11.69 -9.90 -7.22
N ASP A 70 -12.09 -9.89 -8.49
CA ASP A 70 -12.20 -11.12 -9.30
C ASP A 70 -10.81 -11.80 -9.44
N TYR A 71 -9.74 -11.02 -9.69
CA TYR A 71 -8.38 -11.55 -9.73
C TYR A 71 -7.92 -12.05 -8.37
N PHE A 72 -8.11 -11.25 -7.33
CA PHE A 72 -7.74 -11.62 -5.96
C PHE A 72 -8.29 -12.99 -5.55
N HIS A 73 -9.53 -13.30 -5.91
CA HIS A 73 -10.15 -14.58 -5.56
C HIS A 73 -9.68 -15.76 -6.43
N ASN A 74 -9.36 -15.52 -7.69
CA ASN A 74 -9.11 -16.55 -8.67
C ASN A 74 -7.61 -16.79 -8.96
N ASP A 75 -6.72 -15.89 -8.51
CA ASP A 75 -5.30 -16.05 -8.74
C ASP A 75 -4.66 -16.96 -7.68
N PRO A 76 -4.14 -18.14 -8.08
CA PRO A 76 -3.50 -19.07 -7.16
C PRO A 76 -2.06 -18.66 -6.80
N THR A 77 -1.46 -17.70 -7.53
CA THR A 77 -0.07 -17.27 -7.33
C THR A 77 0.05 -16.15 -6.30
N LEU A 78 -1.08 -15.55 -5.88
CA LEU A 78 -1.10 -14.48 -4.90
C LEU A 78 -0.66 -15.01 -3.53
N HIS A 79 0.44 -14.49 -3.03
CA HIS A 79 1.07 -14.89 -1.76
C HIS A 79 1.52 -13.68 -0.93
N LEU A 80 1.89 -13.94 0.31
CA LEU A 80 2.58 -12.95 1.14
C LEU A 80 3.99 -12.71 0.59
N VAL A 81 4.48 -11.49 0.74
CA VAL A 81 5.87 -11.16 0.38
C VAL A 81 6.82 -12.03 1.22
N ASP A 82 7.89 -12.52 0.59
CA ASP A 82 8.83 -13.43 1.23
C ASP A 82 9.40 -12.87 2.54
N GLY A 83 9.30 -13.65 3.60
CA GLY A 83 9.79 -13.31 4.94
C GLY A 83 8.89 -12.36 5.75
N VAL A 84 7.81 -11.80 5.17
CA VAL A 84 6.93 -10.88 5.92
C VAL A 84 6.14 -11.59 7.01
N GLU A 85 5.68 -12.80 6.78
CA GLU A 85 4.96 -13.58 7.80
C GLU A 85 5.83 -13.86 9.04
N GLU A 86 7.10 -14.20 8.81
CA GLU A 86 8.05 -14.45 9.89
C GLU A 86 8.32 -13.19 10.73
N ILE A 87 8.44 -12.01 10.06
CA ILE A 87 8.72 -10.78 10.79
C ILE A 87 7.49 -10.26 11.53
N ILE A 88 6.29 -10.44 10.99
CA ILE A 88 5.03 -10.13 11.68
C ILE A 88 4.92 -10.95 12.97
N LYS A 89 5.14 -12.27 12.89
CA LYS A 89 5.13 -13.16 14.06
C LYS A 89 6.21 -12.79 15.08
N TYR A 90 7.42 -12.53 14.62
CA TYR A 90 8.53 -12.11 15.48
C TYR A 90 8.20 -10.82 16.25
N PHE A 91 7.69 -9.79 15.60
CA PHE A 91 7.32 -8.54 16.27
C PHE A 91 6.16 -8.74 17.25
N TYR A 92 5.17 -9.56 16.89
CA TYR A 92 4.07 -9.90 17.78
C TYR A 92 4.55 -10.63 19.04
N GLU A 93 5.46 -11.61 18.91
CA GLU A 93 6.06 -12.35 20.02
C GLU A 93 6.94 -11.47 20.90
N MET A 94 7.58 -10.45 20.34
CA MET A 94 8.33 -9.43 21.08
C MET A 94 7.42 -8.43 21.82
N GLY A 95 6.11 -8.55 21.70
CA GLY A 95 5.15 -7.66 22.35
C GLY A 95 4.99 -6.30 21.67
N MET A 96 5.42 -6.17 20.43
CA MET A 96 5.24 -4.93 19.65
C MET A 96 3.79 -4.77 19.20
N THR A 97 3.29 -3.54 19.19
CA THR A 97 1.97 -3.21 18.66
C THR A 97 2.05 -3.04 17.15
N LEU A 98 1.35 -3.89 16.40
CA LEU A 98 1.29 -3.82 14.95
C LEU A 98 0.02 -3.09 14.50
N VAL A 99 0.18 -2.08 13.66
CA VAL A 99 -0.92 -1.31 13.06
C VAL A 99 -0.74 -1.29 11.56
N LEU A 100 -1.78 -1.68 10.82
CA LEU A 100 -1.78 -1.53 9.37
C LEU A 100 -2.19 -0.12 8.97
N ALA A 101 -1.37 0.51 8.11
CA ALA A 101 -1.65 1.78 7.44
C ALA A 101 -1.52 1.61 5.92
N SER A 102 -2.64 1.50 5.20
CA SER A 102 -2.66 1.21 3.76
C SER A 102 -3.53 2.19 2.98
N SER A 103 -3.12 2.56 1.77
CA SER A 103 -3.94 3.33 0.82
C SER A 103 -5.13 2.54 0.25
N ALA A 104 -5.17 1.22 0.47
CA ALA A 104 -6.26 0.36 0.07
C ALA A 104 -7.55 0.66 0.84
N SER A 105 -8.71 0.37 0.23
CA SER A 105 -10.01 0.48 0.92
C SER A 105 -10.15 -0.58 2.02
N MET A 106 -10.88 -0.27 3.09
CA MET A 106 -11.11 -1.19 4.21
C MET A 106 -11.65 -2.56 3.77
N PRO A 107 -12.61 -2.66 2.82
CA PRO A 107 -13.02 -3.97 2.32
C PRO A 107 -11.88 -4.79 1.70
N ASN A 108 -10.91 -4.14 1.02
CA ASN A 108 -9.75 -4.83 0.46
C ASN A 108 -8.78 -5.27 1.57
N ILE A 109 -8.51 -4.40 2.52
CA ILE A 109 -7.69 -4.71 3.71
C ILE A 109 -8.25 -5.96 4.42
N ASN A 110 -9.55 -5.96 4.72
CA ASN A 110 -10.18 -7.08 5.40
C ASN A 110 -10.15 -8.38 4.59
N ARG A 111 -10.20 -8.29 3.26
CA ARG A 111 -10.10 -9.44 2.36
C ARG A 111 -8.72 -10.07 2.41
N VAL A 112 -7.66 -9.26 2.38
CA VAL A 112 -6.27 -9.71 2.51
C VAL A 112 -6.04 -10.35 3.88
N PHE A 113 -6.43 -9.66 4.94
CA PHE A 113 -6.26 -10.13 6.32
C PHE A 113 -6.97 -11.45 6.58
N LYS A 114 -8.19 -11.61 6.05
CA LYS A 114 -8.92 -12.88 6.15
C LYS A 114 -8.26 -14.01 5.34
N ARG A 115 -7.75 -13.73 4.13
CA ARG A 115 -7.11 -14.75 3.29
C ARG A 115 -5.85 -15.33 3.91
N PHE A 116 -5.06 -14.49 4.60
CA PHE A 116 -3.75 -14.85 5.15
C PHE A 116 -3.74 -14.93 6.68
N ASP A 117 -4.91 -14.91 7.32
CA ASP A 117 -5.08 -15.05 8.79
C ASP A 117 -4.23 -14.06 9.61
N LEU A 118 -4.20 -12.79 9.17
CA LEU A 118 -3.36 -11.74 9.77
C LEU A 118 -4.03 -11.00 10.94
N ASP A 119 -5.36 -11.08 11.08
CA ASP A 119 -6.11 -10.31 12.08
C ASP A 119 -5.62 -10.53 13.51
N GLN A 120 -5.12 -11.71 13.83
CA GLN A 120 -4.63 -12.07 15.15
C GLN A 120 -3.35 -11.32 15.59
N TYR A 121 -2.58 -10.79 14.64
CA TYR A 121 -1.30 -10.13 14.90
C TYR A 121 -1.43 -8.60 15.00
N PHE A 122 -2.46 -8.02 14.43
CA PHE A 122 -2.61 -6.56 14.30
C PHE A 122 -3.65 -6.00 15.26
N THR A 123 -3.25 -4.98 16.02
CA THR A 123 -4.13 -4.28 16.98
C THR A 123 -5.16 -3.40 16.26
N ALA A 124 -4.77 -2.78 15.13
CA ALA A 124 -5.65 -1.89 14.38
C ALA A 124 -5.29 -1.87 12.88
N LYS A 125 -6.26 -1.43 12.08
CA LYS A 125 -6.12 -1.22 10.64
C LYS A 125 -6.69 0.14 10.26
N ILE A 126 -5.98 0.89 9.40
CA ILE A 126 -6.44 2.17 8.87
C ILE A 126 -6.36 2.17 7.35
N SER A 127 -7.46 2.60 6.72
CA SER A 127 -7.60 2.75 5.28
C SER A 127 -7.35 4.20 4.88
N GLY A 128 -6.37 4.45 4.03
CA GLY A 128 -6.14 5.77 3.45
C GLY A 128 -7.23 6.21 2.48
N ALA A 129 -8.06 5.27 2.00
CA ALA A 129 -9.22 5.61 1.16
C ALA A 129 -10.35 6.31 1.93
N ASP A 130 -10.33 6.23 3.26
CA ASP A 130 -11.33 6.80 4.15
C ASP A 130 -10.82 8.11 4.82
N LEU A 131 -9.60 8.55 4.48
CA LEU A 131 -8.99 9.76 5.01
C LEU A 131 -9.25 10.97 4.10
N THR A 132 -9.08 12.16 4.68
CA THR A 132 -9.21 13.43 3.94
C THR A 132 -8.06 13.57 2.94
N GLU A 133 -6.85 13.24 3.37
CA GLU A 133 -5.64 13.34 2.57
C GLU A 133 -4.98 11.95 2.41
N SER A 134 -4.56 11.65 1.19
CA SER A 134 -3.82 10.41 0.90
C SER A 134 -2.31 10.65 0.89
N LYS A 135 -1.52 9.58 1.01
CA LYS A 135 -0.06 9.64 0.85
C LYS A 135 0.29 10.43 -0.43
N PRO A 136 1.22 11.39 -0.40
CA PRO A 136 2.30 11.56 0.59
C PRO A 136 1.94 12.40 1.84
N HIS A 137 0.68 12.78 2.08
CA HIS A 137 0.28 13.47 3.29
C HIS A 137 0.45 12.54 4.52
N PRO A 138 0.96 13.06 5.68
CA PRO A 138 1.30 12.24 6.84
C PRO A 138 0.12 11.69 7.64
N GLU A 139 -1.11 12.16 7.39
CA GLU A 139 -2.32 11.86 8.17
C GLU A 139 -2.47 10.39 8.54
N ILE A 140 -2.18 9.48 7.60
CA ILE A 140 -2.36 8.05 7.82
C ILE A 140 -1.44 7.50 8.91
N PHE A 141 -0.17 7.94 8.94
CA PHE A 141 0.79 7.47 9.92
C PHE A 141 0.65 8.17 11.26
N GLU A 142 0.23 9.44 11.30
CA GLU A 142 -0.15 10.13 12.53
C GLU A 142 -1.31 9.42 13.23
N LYS A 143 -2.35 9.07 12.48
CA LYS A 143 -3.49 8.30 13.00
C LYS A 143 -3.10 6.87 13.39
N ALA A 144 -2.21 6.21 12.63
CA ALA A 144 -1.70 4.89 12.97
C ALA A 144 -0.95 4.88 14.31
N ALA A 145 -0.10 5.87 14.58
CA ALA A 145 0.59 6.02 15.85
C ALA A 145 -0.39 6.17 17.04
N ILE A 146 -1.46 6.97 16.85
CA ILE A 146 -2.53 7.12 17.85
C ILE A 146 -3.24 5.79 18.11
N LEU A 147 -3.59 5.04 17.05
CA LEU A 147 -4.24 3.73 17.16
C LEU A 147 -3.34 2.69 17.86
N GLY A 148 -2.02 2.79 17.64
CA GLY A 148 -1.03 1.98 18.34
C GLY A 148 -0.71 2.45 19.77
N SER A 149 -1.31 3.56 20.23
CA SER A 149 -1.05 4.18 21.54
C SER A 149 0.45 4.46 21.78
N ALA A 150 1.17 4.82 20.70
CA ALA A 150 2.62 5.07 20.76
C ALA A 150 2.96 6.50 20.35
N SER A 151 4.01 7.07 20.93
CA SER A 151 4.60 8.31 20.45
C SER A 151 5.39 8.06 19.16
N ARG A 152 5.54 9.07 18.32
CA ARG A 152 6.12 8.94 16.97
C ARG A 152 7.55 8.39 17.00
N GLU A 153 8.35 8.84 17.96
CA GLU A 153 9.74 8.39 18.19
C GLU A 153 9.86 6.92 18.60
N ASN A 154 8.77 6.31 19.06
CA ASN A 154 8.67 4.89 19.39
C ASN A 154 7.97 4.07 18.31
N CYS A 155 7.74 4.67 17.15
CA CYS A 155 7.15 4.01 15.99
C CYS A 155 8.20 3.79 14.90
N ILE A 156 8.01 2.75 14.11
CA ILE A 156 8.68 2.56 12.83
C ILE A 156 7.63 2.33 11.74
N VAL A 157 7.94 2.75 10.54
CA VAL A 157 7.16 2.44 9.33
C VAL A 157 7.98 1.52 8.43
N ILE A 158 7.33 0.58 7.77
CA ILE A 158 7.90 -0.22 6.69
C ILE A 158 7.07 0.08 5.44
N GLU A 159 7.71 0.59 4.41
CA GLU A 159 7.09 1.10 3.18
C GLU A 159 7.91 0.73 1.95
N ASP A 160 7.23 0.52 0.81
CA ASP A 160 7.85 0.21 -0.47
C ASP A 160 7.69 1.32 -1.52
N SER A 161 7.02 2.44 -1.15
CA SER A 161 6.71 3.53 -2.08
C SER A 161 7.30 4.87 -1.64
N ASP A 162 7.73 5.69 -2.62
CA ASP A 162 8.23 7.05 -2.37
C ASP A 162 7.17 7.94 -1.70
N ASN A 163 5.89 7.77 -2.06
CA ASN A 163 4.80 8.51 -1.43
C ASN A 163 4.57 8.09 0.02
N GLY A 164 4.72 6.80 0.33
CA GLY A 164 4.61 6.30 1.69
C GLY A 164 5.78 6.76 2.57
N ILE A 165 7.00 6.75 2.03
CA ILE A 165 8.19 7.26 2.72
C ILE A 165 8.04 8.75 3.03
N LYS A 166 7.59 9.57 2.06
CA LYS A 166 7.31 10.99 2.29
C LYS A 166 6.26 11.21 3.37
N ALA A 167 5.22 10.37 3.41
CA ALA A 167 4.19 10.44 4.43
C ALA A 167 4.73 10.09 5.83
N ALA A 168 5.60 9.07 5.95
CA ALA A 168 6.24 8.69 7.21
C ALA A 168 7.18 9.81 7.72
N ASN A 169 8.01 10.36 6.84
CA ASN A 169 8.87 11.50 7.15
C ASN A 169 8.06 12.73 7.58
N GLY A 170 6.97 13.04 6.89
CA GLY A 170 6.05 14.12 7.27
C GLY A 170 5.40 13.90 8.63
N ALA A 171 5.18 12.66 9.04
CA ALA A 171 4.70 12.29 10.36
C ALA A 171 5.81 12.32 11.44
N GLY A 172 7.08 12.45 11.06
CA GLY A 172 8.23 12.39 11.97
C GLY A 172 8.48 10.98 12.53
N ILE A 173 8.23 9.94 11.74
CA ILE A 173 8.39 8.54 12.13
C ILE A 173 9.51 7.92 11.30
N PHE A 174 10.40 7.17 11.95
CA PHE A 174 11.49 6.45 11.29
C PHE A 174 10.94 5.45 10.27
N VAL A 175 11.46 5.47 9.03
CA VAL A 175 10.95 4.65 7.94
C VAL A 175 12.02 3.74 7.32
N PHE A 176 11.71 2.44 7.29
CA PHE A 176 12.41 1.47 6.47
C PHE A 176 11.78 1.42 5.08
N GLY A 177 12.56 1.75 4.06
CA GLY A 177 12.19 1.53 2.67
C GLY A 177 12.42 0.06 2.30
N TYR A 178 11.38 -0.68 2.01
CA TYR A 178 11.50 -2.05 1.51
C TYR A 178 11.66 -2.05 -0.01
N LYS A 179 12.81 -2.54 -0.48
CA LYS A 179 13.09 -2.68 -1.91
C LYS A 179 12.34 -3.88 -2.47
N ASN A 180 11.07 -3.65 -2.82
CA ASN A 180 10.24 -4.67 -3.44
C ASN A 180 10.73 -4.93 -4.89
N PRO A 181 11.06 -6.19 -5.25
CA PRO A 181 11.48 -6.54 -6.60
C PRO A 181 10.45 -6.22 -7.69
N MET A 182 9.17 -6.12 -7.34
CA MET A 182 8.07 -5.81 -8.26
C MET A 182 7.81 -4.31 -8.41
N SER A 183 8.46 -3.46 -7.60
CA SER A 183 8.32 -1.99 -7.58
C SER A 183 9.66 -1.31 -7.93
N GLU A 184 10.30 -1.72 -9.03
CA GLU A 184 11.63 -1.23 -9.46
C GLU A 184 11.68 0.29 -9.69
N ASP A 185 10.54 0.93 -9.91
CA ASP A 185 10.41 2.37 -10.19
C ASP A 185 10.43 3.24 -8.93
N GLN A 186 10.39 2.64 -7.72
CA GLN A 186 10.45 3.38 -6.46
C GLN A 186 11.91 3.60 -6.07
N THR A 187 12.28 4.86 -5.84
CA THR A 187 13.67 5.23 -5.54
C THR A 187 14.05 4.96 -4.09
N LEU A 188 13.09 5.05 -3.18
CA LEU A 188 13.23 4.92 -1.72
C LEU A 188 14.28 5.90 -1.13
N GLU A 189 14.60 6.96 -1.87
CA GLU A 189 15.73 7.86 -1.62
C GLU A 189 15.66 8.56 -0.26
N ASN A 190 14.44 8.80 0.24
CA ASN A 190 14.22 9.50 1.51
C ASN A 190 13.89 8.55 2.67
N ALA A 191 14.08 7.25 2.52
CA ALA A 191 13.97 6.31 3.63
C ALA A 191 15.15 6.50 4.58
N ASP A 192 14.93 6.42 5.90
CA ASP A 192 16.00 6.44 6.89
C ASP A 192 16.92 5.24 6.71
N LYS A 193 16.36 4.11 6.28
CA LYS A 193 17.10 2.92 5.91
C LYS A 193 16.38 2.12 4.83
N VAL A 194 17.15 1.57 3.88
CA VAL A 194 16.63 0.67 2.86
C VAL A 194 16.99 -0.77 3.24
N ILE A 195 16.01 -1.67 3.12
CA ILE A 195 16.16 -3.12 3.30
C ILE A 195 15.69 -3.84 2.04
N SER A 196 16.28 -4.98 1.76
CA SER A 196 15.87 -5.88 0.66
C SER A 196 15.20 -7.16 1.17
N GLU A 197 15.40 -7.50 2.44
CA GLU A 197 14.83 -8.67 3.09
C GLU A 197 14.30 -8.31 4.48
N PHE A 198 13.12 -8.81 4.83
CA PHE A 198 12.50 -8.51 6.14
C PHE A 198 13.33 -8.99 7.33
N LYS A 199 14.12 -10.05 7.19
CA LYS A 199 15.01 -10.52 8.27
C LYS A 199 16.02 -9.47 8.73
N GLU A 200 16.37 -8.50 7.88
CA GLU A 200 17.29 -7.42 8.24
C GLU A 200 16.74 -6.57 9.40
N LEU A 201 15.41 -6.44 9.51
CA LEU A 201 14.75 -5.69 10.58
C LEU A 201 15.13 -6.21 11.98
N LYS A 202 15.40 -7.52 12.13
CA LYS A 202 15.81 -8.12 13.41
C LYS A 202 17.14 -7.58 13.95
N ASN A 203 17.93 -6.90 13.10
CA ASN A 203 19.22 -6.32 13.50
C ASN A 203 19.08 -4.89 14.04
N PHE A 204 17.88 -4.28 13.95
CA PHE A 204 17.65 -2.87 14.29
C PHE A 204 16.66 -2.68 15.45
N ILE A 205 16.03 -3.74 15.90
CA ILE A 205 14.97 -3.73 16.91
C ILE A 205 15.37 -4.64 18.07
#